data_f45070016732f61bc57405ecc9721fda
#
_entry.id   f45070016732f61bc57405ecc9721fda
#
_cell.length_a   1.000
_cell.length_b   1.000
_cell.length_c   1.000
_cell.angle_alpha   90.00
_cell.angle_beta   90.00
_cell.angle_gamma   90.00
#
_symmetry.space_group_name_H-M   'P 1'
#
loop_
_entity.id
_entity.type
_entity.pdbx_description
1 polymer ?
#
loop_
_entity_poly.entity_id
_entity_poly.type
_entity_poly.pdbx_seq_one_letter_code
_entity_poly.pdbx_strand_id
1 'polypeptide(L)'
;MKILVLNGPNLNMLGMREEDIYGSETLDDIEAKLKNKADSNECEIYFYQSNAEHELIDTIHTAFENGTDSIIFNPAGYTHTS
;
A
#
# COMPACT_ATOMS: atom_id res chain seq x y z
N MET A 1 8.88 6.84 -13.80
CA MET A 1 7.92 7.29 -12.77
C MET A 1 8.13 6.48 -11.51
N LYS A 2 8.14 7.15 -10.38
CA LYS A 2 8.31 6.51 -9.08
C LYS A 2 7.00 6.61 -8.30
N ILE A 3 6.47 5.46 -7.87
CA ILE A 3 5.14 5.36 -7.26
C ILE A 3 5.27 4.72 -5.88
N LEU A 4 4.66 5.36 -4.89
CA LEU A 4 4.48 4.79 -3.56
C LEU A 4 3.06 4.27 -3.43
N VAL A 5 2.90 3.01 -3.02
CA VAL A 5 1.61 2.46 -2.61
C VAL A 5 1.59 2.41 -1.09
N LEU A 6 0.71 3.16 -0.49
CA LEU A 6 0.64 3.33 0.96
C LEU A 6 -0.64 2.67 1.47
N ASN A 7 -0.47 1.65 2.30
CA ASN A 7 -1.57 0.86 2.82
C ASN A 7 -1.79 1.07 4.31
N GLY A 8 -3.01 1.38 4.69
CA GLY A 8 -3.40 1.68 6.05
C GLY A 8 -3.66 0.46 6.92
N PRO A 9 -4.35 0.67 8.05
CA PRO A 9 -4.50 -0.36 9.08
C PRO A 9 -5.14 -1.65 8.62
N ASN A 10 -4.62 -2.74 9.14
CA ASN A 10 -5.15 -4.10 8.96
C ASN A 10 -5.08 -4.66 7.55
N LEU A 11 -4.53 -3.93 6.59
CA LEU A 11 -4.35 -4.47 5.25
C LEU A 11 -3.33 -5.59 5.22
N ASN A 12 -2.42 -5.64 6.20
CA ASN A 12 -1.51 -6.76 6.37
C ASN A 12 -2.22 -8.06 6.74
N MET A 13 -3.49 -7.99 7.16
CA MET A 13 -4.30 -9.15 7.52
C MET A 13 -5.14 -9.66 6.35
N LEU A 14 -5.04 -9.03 5.20
CA LEU A 14 -5.81 -9.43 4.01
C LEU A 14 -5.50 -10.87 3.63
N GLY A 15 -6.55 -11.66 3.38
CA GLY A 15 -6.40 -13.06 3.01
C GLY A 15 -6.04 -14.00 4.16
N MET A 16 -5.88 -13.48 5.37
CA MET A 16 -5.49 -14.27 6.53
C MET A 16 -6.66 -14.91 7.27
N ARG A 17 -7.90 -14.53 6.93
CA ARG A 17 -9.10 -15.07 7.55
C ARG A 17 -9.77 -16.07 6.61
N GLU A 18 -10.25 -17.18 7.18
CA GLU A 18 -10.95 -18.20 6.40
C GLU A 18 -12.20 -17.69 5.68
N GLU A 19 -12.89 -16.75 6.29
CA GLU A 19 -14.15 -16.23 5.80
C GLU A 19 -14.01 -14.91 5.07
N ASP A 20 -12.83 -14.64 4.53
CA ASP A 20 -12.61 -13.41 3.78
C ASP A 20 -13.48 -13.42 2.52
N ILE A 21 -14.42 -12.50 2.46
CA ILE A 21 -15.33 -12.39 1.32
C ILE A 21 -14.64 -11.91 0.05
N TYR A 22 -13.42 -11.39 0.18
CA TYR A 22 -12.63 -10.92 -0.94
C TYR A 22 -11.64 -11.97 -1.45
N GLY A 23 -11.73 -13.20 -0.90
CA GLY A 23 -10.87 -14.30 -1.28
C GLY A 23 -9.67 -14.47 -0.35
N SER A 24 -8.74 -15.33 -0.75
CA SER A 24 -7.58 -15.69 0.06
C SER A 24 -6.31 -14.92 -0.33
N GLU A 25 -6.42 -13.96 -1.22
CA GLU A 25 -5.28 -13.19 -1.70
C GLU A 25 -4.74 -12.29 -0.58
N THR A 26 -3.44 -12.41 -0.30
CA THR A 26 -2.78 -11.62 0.74
C THR A 26 -2.31 -10.27 0.19
N LEU A 27 -1.92 -9.37 1.08
CA LEU A 27 -1.31 -8.10 0.66
C LEU A 27 -0.05 -8.35 -0.17
N ASP A 28 0.78 -9.33 0.23
CA ASP A 28 1.98 -9.68 -0.52
C ASP A 28 1.65 -10.14 -1.95
N ASP A 29 0.56 -10.89 -2.11
CA ASP A 29 0.12 -11.33 -3.43
C ASP A 29 -0.26 -10.15 -4.32
N ILE A 30 -0.97 -9.18 -3.74
CA ILE A 30 -1.38 -7.97 -4.44
C ILE A 30 -0.16 -7.14 -4.82
N GLU A 31 0.78 -6.98 -3.90
CA GLU A 31 2.01 -6.24 -4.15
C GLU A 31 2.83 -6.87 -5.27
N ALA A 32 2.93 -8.20 -5.30
CA ALA A 32 3.64 -8.91 -6.35
C ALA A 32 3.02 -8.64 -7.73
N LYS A 33 1.70 -8.66 -7.83
CA LYS A 33 1.00 -8.35 -9.08
C LYS A 33 1.25 -6.93 -9.54
N LEU A 34 1.18 -5.99 -8.62
CA LEU A 34 1.41 -4.57 -8.93
C LEU A 34 2.85 -4.32 -9.35
N LYS A 35 3.80 -4.99 -8.69
CA LYS A 35 5.21 -4.87 -9.04
C LYS A 35 5.48 -5.38 -10.44
N ASN A 36 4.90 -6.53 -10.81
CA ASN A 36 5.05 -7.08 -12.15
C ASN A 36 4.48 -6.11 -13.20
N LYS A 37 3.35 -5.50 -12.91
CA LYS A 37 2.74 -4.54 -13.81
C LYS A 37 3.58 -3.27 -13.95
N ALA A 38 4.14 -2.80 -12.84
CA ALA A 38 5.01 -1.63 -12.85
C ALA A 38 6.28 -1.89 -13.67
N ASP A 39 6.88 -3.06 -13.48
CA ASP A 39 8.07 -3.44 -14.23
C ASP A 39 7.81 -3.47 -15.74
N SER A 40 6.64 -3.99 -16.14
CA SER A 40 6.23 -4.02 -17.55
C SER A 40 6.05 -2.62 -18.15
N ASN A 41 5.78 -1.64 -17.32
CA ASN A 41 5.56 -0.25 -17.73
C ASN A 41 6.76 0.66 -17.42
N GLU A 42 7.89 0.08 -17.04
CA GLU A 42 9.11 0.81 -16.68
C GLU A 42 8.91 1.81 -15.55
N CYS A 43 8.02 1.47 -14.60
CA CYS A 43 7.77 2.28 -13.42
C CYS A 43 8.46 1.68 -12.21
N GLU A 44 9.02 2.53 -11.37
CA GLU A 44 9.53 2.12 -10.07
C GLU A 44 8.36 2.19 -9.08
N ILE A 45 8.10 1.10 -8.37
CA ILE A 45 7.02 1.05 -7.39
C ILE A 45 7.55 0.52 -6.07
N TYR A 46 7.11 1.12 -4.98
CA TYR A 46 7.45 0.62 -3.65
C TYR A 46 6.23 0.71 -2.75
N PHE A 47 6.25 -0.07 -1.67
CA PHE A 47 5.09 -0.30 -0.83
C PHE A 47 5.43 -0.05 0.62
N TYR A 48 4.47 0.51 1.35
CA TYR A 48 4.56 0.64 2.78
C TYR A 48 3.18 0.40 3.39
N GLN A 49 3.14 -0.36 4.48
CA GLN A 49 1.91 -0.62 5.21
C GLN A 49 2.16 -0.33 6.68
N SER A 50 1.21 0.32 7.34
CA SER A 50 1.29 0.54 8.77
C SER A 50 -0.11 0.65 9.38
N ASN A 51 -0.21 0.27 10.65
CA ASN A 51 -1.40 0.46 11.46
C ASN A 51 -1.33 1.80 12.21
N ALA A 52 -0.21 2.50 12.14
CA ALA A 52 0.01 3.75 12.87
C ALA A 52 -0.12 4.94 11.93
N GLU A 53 -1.06 5.84 12.23
CA GLU A 53 -1.31 7.02 11.41
C GLU A 53 -0.05 7.89 11.26
N HIS A 54 0.70 8.09 12.35
CA HIS A 54 1.90 8.92 12.31
C HIS A 54 2.96 8.36 11.37
N GLU A 55 3.08 7.04 11.28
CA GLU A 55 4.03 6.41 10.35
C GLU A 55 3.61 6.61 8.90
N LEU A 56 2.31 6.58 8.62
CA LEU A 56 1.80 6.84 7.28
C LEU A 56 2.08 8.28 6.87
N ILE A 57 1.90 9.22 7.79
CA ILE A 57 2.17 10.64 7.54
C ILE A 57 3.67 10.85 7.28
N ASP A 58 4.52 10.26 8.11
CA ASP A 58 5.97 10.39 7.94
C ASP A 58 6.42 9.79 6.61
N THR A 59 5.81 8.69 6.19
CA THR A 59 6.12 8.06 4.91
C THR A 59 5.75 8.95 3.73
N ILE A 60 4.62 9.67 3.84
CA ILE A 60 4.22 10.64 2.81
C ILE A 60 5.24 11.76 2.72
N HIS A 61 5.72 12.28 3.85
CA HIS A 61 6.73 13.32 3.87
C HIS A 61 8.05 12.84 3.23
N THR A 62 8.45 11.62 3.55
CA THR A 62 9.66 11.02 2.97
C THR A 62 9.50 10.85 1.46
N ALA A 63 8.33 10.41 1.00
CA ALA A 63 8.04 10.26 -0.43
C ALA A 63 8.18 11.60 -1.17
N PHE A 64 7.70 12.67 -0.54
CA PHE A 64 7.82 14.02 -1.09
C PHE A 64 9.29 14.41 -1.28
N GLU A 65 10.13 14.06 -0.32
CA GLU A 65 11.55 14.41 -0.33
C GLU A 65 12.37 13.54 -1.28
N ASN A 66 11.97 12.29 -1.51
CA ASN A 66 12.78 11.34 -2.28
C ASN A 66 12.44 11.28 -3.76
N GLY A 67 11.64 12.21 -4.25
CA GLY A 67 11.32 12.29 -5.68
C GLY A 67 10.21 11.36 -6.14
N THR A 68 9.35 10.90 -5.23
CA THR A 68 8.18 10.11 -5.60
C THR A 68 7.22 10.97 -6.42
N ASP A 69 6.81 10.43 -7.57
CA ASP A 69 5.94 11.16 -8.50
C ASP A 69 4.47 11.01 -8.17
N SER A 70 4.08 9.88 -7.58
CA SER A 70 2.68 9.57 -7.30
C SER A 70 2.55 8.73 -6.06
N ILE A 71 1.48 8.96 -5.31
CA ILE A 71 1.15 8.18 -4.12
C ILE A 71 -0.25 7.61 -4.30
N ILE A 72 -0.36 6.29 -4.18
CA ILE A 72 -1.65 5.60 -4.14
C ILE A 72 -1.90 5.24 -2.69
N PHE A 73 -2.93 5.81 -2.10
CA PHE A 73 -3.22 5.63 -0.68
C PHE A 73 -4.50 4.84 -0.48
N ASN A 74 -4.39 3.72 0.22
CA ASN A 74 -5.52 2.94 0.66
C ASN A 74 -5.66 3.11 2.18
N PRO A 75 -6.56 3.99 2.65
CA PRO A 75 -6.65 4.32 4.07
C PRO A 75 -7.28 3.23 4.93
N ALA A 76 -8.02 2.30 4.33
CA ALA A 76 -8.63 1.19 5.05
C ALA A 76 -9.45 1.66 6.27
N GLY A 77 -9.05 1.25 7.48
CA GLY A 77 -9.79 1.57 8.70
C GLY A 77 -9.93 3.05 9.02
N TYR A 78 -9.03 3.88 8.50
CA TYR A 78 -9.08 5.33 8.78
C TYR A 78 -10.21 6.04 8.02
N THR A 79 -10.84 5.38 7.08
CA THR A 79 -12.00 5.96 6.39
C THR A 79 -13.17 6.24 7.35
N HIS A 80 -13.16 5.60 8.52
CA HIS A 80 -14.23 5.71 9.50
C HIS A 80 -13.85 6.47 10.77
N THR A 81 -12.56 6.68 11.02
CA THR A 81 -12.07 7.19 12.30
C THR A 81 -11.20 8.44 12.21
N SER A 82 -10.82 8.83 11.02
CA SER A 82 -9.93 9.99 10.85
C SER A 82 -10.52 11.08 10.00
#